data_0a848ac7781506dc94b5e7ff889f487d
#
_entry.id   0a848ac7781506dc94b5e7ff889f487d
#
_cell.length_a   1.000
_cell.length_b   1.000
_cell.length_c   1.000
_cell.angle_alpha   90.00
_cell.angle_beta   90.00
_cell.angle_gamma   90.00
#
_symmetry.space_group_name_H-M   'P 1'
#
loop_
_entity.id
_entity.type
_entity.pdbx_description
1 polymer ?
#
loop_
_entity_poly.entity_id
_entity_poly.type
_entity_poly.pdbx_seq_one_letter_code
_entity_poly.pdbx_strand_id
1 'polypeptide(L)'
;PSFAIKKHDDLFIYLSDRLLEENEQVRKVARDCLRKVAPIFPSGCEEILRRELRHEAKQHRNDAFATLKETSRNWVETGCLHLDELIREDDVDLRRRGAKILRTITAKGGATGWDLITWSLQDEDAQVRRSASACLPALANVESRVATILVESSMFDEDSGVKKNVIKTLKTLDMESPRVAQLIQDGARDRDPELRKACINQLSIILTGDKLREVATELLRQETRPELRTRLERLSRDVDWEGTEEEKNRALAPLDKVPEEFSEIQSPEI
;
A
#
# COMPACT_ATOMS: atom_id res chain seq x y z
N PRO A 1 16.27 28.36 25.08
CA PRO A 1 16.40 27.96 23.68
C PRO A 1 17.77 28.23 23.08
N SER A 2 18.42 29.37 23.43
CA SER A 2 19.74 29.75 22.89
C SER A 2 20.90 28.91 23.37
N PHE A 3 20.79 28.23 24.51
CA PHE A 3 21.84 27.33 25.05
C PHE A 3 21.93 26.02 24.25
N ALA A 4 20.80 25.51 23.74
CA ALA A 4 20.74 24.32 22.92
C ALA A 4 21.42 24.51 21.54
N ILE A 5 21.40 25.72 20.98
CA ILE A 5 21.91 26.00 19.63
C ILE A 5 23.46 25.99 19.58
N LYS A 6 24.14 26.29 20.68
CA LYS A 6 25.61 26.40 20.72
C LYS A 6 26.36 25.11 21.09
N LYS A 7 25.64 24.01 21.48
CA LYS A 7 26.25 22.76 21.96
C LYS A 7 25.59 21.52 21.37
N HIS A 8 25.13 21.61 20.15
CA HIS A 8 24.48 20.45 19.48
C HIS A 8 25.44 19.25 19.39
N ASP A 9 26.67 19.50 18.97
CA ASP A 9 27.65 18.40 18.78
C ASP A 9 27.96 17.70 20.10
N ASP A 10 28.12 18.46 21.18
CA ASP A 10 28.34 17.91 22.53
C ASP A 10 27.16 17.04 22.99
N LEU A 11 25.92 17.44 22.65
CA LEU A 11 24.71 16.69 22.99
C LEU A 11 24.67 15.35 22.27
N PHE A 12 25.01 15.29 20.98
CA PHE A 12 24.97 14.07 20.20
C PHE A 12 26.08 13.11 20.60
N ILE A 13 27.30 13.63 20.87
CA ILE A 13 28.39 12.83 21.44
C ILE A 13 27.97 12.24 22.78
N TYR A 14 27.46 13.05 23.69
CA TYR A 14 27.00 12.61 24.99
C TYR A 14 25.89 11.53 24.89
N LEU A 15 24.91 11.76 23.99
CA LEU A 15 23.83 10.79 23.75
C LEU A 15 24.36 9.47 23.20
N SER A 16 25.31 9.53 22.26
CA SER A 16 25.96 8.36 21.69
C SER A 16 26.69 7.54 22.77
N ASP A 17 27.43 8.20 23.66
CA ASP A 17 28.14 7.55 24.74
C ASP A 17 27.20 6.87 25.75
N ARG A 18 26.09 7.56 26.11
CA ARG A 18 25.09 7.00 27.03
C ARG A 18 24.35 5.77 26.47
N LEU A 19 24.25 5.65 25.16
CA LEU A 19 23.69 4.45 24.52
C LEU A 19 24.63 3.24 24.59
N LEU A 20 25.93 3.44 24.85
CA LEU A 20 26.93 2.41 24.99
C LEU A 20 27.22 2.04 26.45
N GLU A 21 26.59 2.68 27.42
CA GLU A 21 26.80 2.40 28.86
C GLU A 21 26.40 0.97 29.22
N GLU A 22 27.10 0.39 30.22
CA GLU A 22 26.76 -0.94 30.71
C GLU A 22 25.40 -0.99 31.44
N ASN A 23 25.03 0.15 32.07
CA ASN A 23 23.79 0.25 32.84
C ASN A 23 22.57 0.40 31.92
N GLU A 24 21.67 -0.60 31.90
CA GLU A 24 20.47 -0.62 31.08
C GLU A 24 19.52 0.57 31.34
N GLN A 25 19.44 1.07 32.57
CA GLN A 25 18.60 2.24 32.88
C GLN A 25 19.14 3.49 32.20
N VAL A 26 20.49 3.63 32.14
CA VAL A 26 21.12 4.75 31.42
C VAL A 26 20.84 4.63 29.93
N ARG A 27 21.04 3.46 29.33
CA ARG A 27 20.70 3.21 27.91
C ARG A 27 19.23 3.48 27.60
N LYS A 28 18.33 3.06 28.46
CA LYS A 28 16.89 3.32 28.30
C LYS A 28 16.58 4.82 28.26
N VAL A 29 17.11 5.59 29.20
CA VAL A 29 16.95 7.04 29.22
C VAL A 29 17.55 7.67 27.96
N ALA A 30 18.71 7.19 27.52
CA ALA A 30 19.35 7.68 26.29
C ALA A 30 18.48 7.39 25.04
N ARG A 31 17.89 6.21 24.92
CA ARG A 31 16.93 5.89 23.83
C ARG A 31 15.68 6.78 23.87
N ASP A 32 15.13 7.05 25.05
CA ASP A 32 14.02 7.97 25.22
C ASP A 32 14.40 9.42 24.83
N CYS A 33 15.63 9.84 25.12
CA CYS A 33 16.17 11.12 24.67
C CYS A 33 16.33 11.14 23.15
N LEU A 34 16.92 10.12 22.53
CA LEU A 34 17.07 10.00 21.08
C LEU A 34 15.72 10.14 20.36
N ARG A 35 14.69 9.47 20.86
CA ARG A 35 13.35 9.52 20.32
C ARG A 35 12.73 10.93 20.32
N LYS A 36 13.10 11.75 21.30
CA LYS A 36 12.63 13.15 21.38
C LYS A 36 13.48 14.13 20.57
N VAL A 37 14.77 13.86 20.45
CA VAL A 37 15.75 14.75 19.83
C VAL A 37 15.82 14.56 18.32
N ALA A 38 15.81 13.30 17.83
CA ALA A 38 15.92 13.00 16.40
C ALA A 38 14.85 13.65 15.52
N PRO A 39 13.55 13.72 15.92
CA PRO A 39 12.56 14.44 15.12
C PRO A 39 12.74 15.97 15.08
N ILE A 40 13.63 16.51 15.90
CA ILE A 40 13.93 17.96 15.95
C ILE A 40 15.26 18.26 15.24
N PHE A 41 16.25 17.38 15.43
CA PHE A 41 17.61 17.54 14.91
C PHE A 41 18.05 16.25 14.19
N PRO A 42 17.46 15.92 13.04
CA PRO A 42 17.66 14.61 12.37
C PRO A 42 19.12 14.39 11.96
N SER A 43 19.78 15.41 11.39
CA SER A 43 21.16 15.29 10.91
C SER A 43 22.17 15.01 12.02
N GLY A 44 21.98 15.56 13.23
CA GLY A 44 22.84 15.26 14.38
C GLY A 44 22.64 13.87 14.96
N CYS A 45 21.48 13.25 14.70
CA CYS A 45 21.14 11.91 15.18
C CYS A 45 21.36 10.81 14.14
N GLU A 46 21.75 11.14 12.92
CA GLU A 46 21.80 10.22 11.78
C GLU A 46 22.66 8.99 12.05
N GLU A 47 23.93 9.18 12.44
CA GLU A 47 24.84 8.08 12.74
C GLU A 47 24.42 7.26 13.96
N ILE A 48 23.88 7.92 14.98
CA ILE A 48 23.37 7.25 16.16
C ILE A 48 22.20 6.35 15.75
N LEU A 49 21.26 6.88 14.97
CA LEU A 49 20.09 6.16 14.52
C LEU A 49 20.47 4.99 13.61
N ARG A 50 21.43 5.17 12.70
CA ARG A 50 21.97 4.13 11.81
C ARG A 50 22.55 2.97 12.61
N ARG A 51 23.30 3.22 13.68
CA ARG A 51 23.86 2.22 14.58
C ARG A 51 22.76 1.50 15.37
N GLU A 52 21.85 2.24 15.99
CA GLU A 52 20.80 1.66 16.82
C GLU A 52 19.78 0.82 16.03
N LEU A 53 19.54 1.14 14.76
CA LEU A 53 18.70 0.34 13.85
C LEU A 53 19.29 -1.06 13.58
N ARG A 54 20.63 -1.21 13.68
CA ARG A 54 21.37 -2.47 13.46
C ARG A 54 21.84 -3.12 14.75
N HIS A 55 21.46 -2.58 15.90
CA HIS A 55 21.91 -3.07 17.21
C HIS A 55 21.44 -4.51 17.45
N GLU A 56 22.28 -5.35 18.06
CA GLU A 56 21.98 -6.76 18.34
C GLU A 56 20.74 -6.94 19.23
N ALA A 57 20.60 -6.09 20.27
CA ALA A 57 19.46 -6.14 21.17
C ALA A 57 18.18 -5.68 20.51
N LYS A 58 17.15 -6.53 20.49
CA LYS A 58 15.85 -6.28 19.90
C LYS A 58 15.18 -4.99 20.40
N GLN A 59 15.34 -4.67 21.69
CA GLN A 59 14.73 -3.47 22.27
C GLN A 59 15.32 -2.19 21.67
N HIS A 60 16.65 -2.14 21.48
CA HIS A 60 17.30 -1.01 20.81
C HIS A 60 16.79 -0.82 19.40
N ARG A 61 16.72 -1.90 18.60
CA ARG A 61 16.14 -1.84 17.25
C ARG A 61 14.70 -1.34 17.27
N ASN A 62 13.87 -1.83 18.19
CA ASN A 62 12.47 -1.40 18.28
C ASN A 62 12.34 0.10 18.53
N ASP A 63 13.12 0.62 19.47
CA ASP A 63 13.12 2.05 19.83
C ASP A 63 13.68 2.89 18.68
N ALA A 64 14.72 2.41 17.99
CA ALA A 64 15.30 3.07 16.82
C ALA A 64 14.31 3.12 15.62
N PHE A 65 13.62 2.03 15.32
CA PHE A 65 12.58 2.02 14.27
C PHE A 65 11.38 2.91 14.60
N ALA A 66 10.99 2.99 15.88
CA ALA A 66 9.94 3.94 16.30
C ALA A 66 10.42 5.39 16.14
N THR A 67 11.68 5.66 16.48
CA THR A 67 12.33 6.97 16.31
C THR A 67 12.43 7.34 14.84
N LEU A 68 12.92 6.43 13.98
CA LEU A 68 12.98 6.65 12.53
C LEU A 68 11.61 6.98 11.94
N LYS A 69 10.58 6.23 12.32
CA LYS A 69 9.22 6.48 11.85
C LYS A 69 8.73 7.89 12.20
N GLU A 70 9.01 8.35 13.40
CA GLU A 70 8.63 9.71 13.84
C GLU A 70 9.46 10.79 13.14
N THR A 71 10.77 10.57 13.01
CA THR A 71 11.67 11.46 12.26
C THR A 71 11.22 11.58 10.80
N SER A 72 10.87 10.48 10.14
CA SER A 72 10.42 10.44 8.75
C SER A 72 9.10 11.20 8.50
N ARG A 73 8.26 11.38 9.51
CA ARG A 73 7.05 12.21 9.40
C ARG A 73 7.36 13.70 9.25
N ASN A 74 8.38 14.14 9.97
CA ASN A 74 8.80 15.54 10.02
C ASN A 74 9.84 15.87 8.95
N TRP A 75 10.71 14.91 8.64
CA TRP A 75 11.86 15.05 7.76
C TRP A 75 11.89 13.91 6.76
N VAL A 76 11.11 14.07 5.68
CA VAL A 76 10.89 13.03 4.69
C VAL A 76 12.18 12.64 3.98
N GLU A 77 13.02 13.59 3.65
CA GLU A 77 14.32 13.35 2.99
C GLU A 77 15.23 12.46 3.84
N THR A 78 15.38 12.80 5.14
CA THR A 78 16.12 11.96 6.10
C THR A 78 15.49 10.56 6.22
N GLY A 79 14.15 10.50 6.23
CA GLY A 79 13.43 9.24 6.21
C GLY A 79 13.76 8.41 4.97
N CYS A 80 13.74 9.00 3.78
CA CYS A 80 14.09 8.33 2.52
C CYS A 80 15.53 7.80 2.55
N LEU A 81 16.48 8.59 3.06
CA LEU A 81 17.89 8.19 3.15
C LEU A 81 18.07 6.92 4.00
N HIS A 82 17.54 6.90 5.21
CA HIS A 82 17.62 5.71 6.07
C HIS A 82 16.84 4.51 5.52
N LEU A 83 15.72 4.76 4.86
CA LEU A 83 14.92 3.69 4.27
C LEU A 83 15.62 3.07 3.07
N ASP A 84 16.32 3.85 2.25
CA ASP A 84 17.10 3.33 1.13
C ASP A 84 18.18 2.37 1.61
N GLU A 85 18.88 2.72 2.69
CA GLU A 85 19.85 1.82 3.32
C GLU A 85 19.18 0.53 3.83
N LEU A 86 18.08 0.66 4.58
CA LEU A 86 17.42 -0.48 5.24
C LEU A 86 16.78 -1.48 4.28
N ILE A 87 16.19 -1.00 3.19
CA ILE A 87 15.54 -1.90 2.20
C ILE A 87 16.53 -2.61 1.28
N ARG A 88 17.81 -2.22 1.31
CA ARG A 88 18.91 -2.86 0.55
C ARG A 88 19.77 -3.76 1.42
N GLU A 89 19.46 -3.91 2.71
CA GLU A 89 20.22 -4.79 3.60
C GLU A 89 20.01 -6.26 3.25
N ASP A 90 21.06 -7.06 3.51
CA ASP A 90 20.96 -8.51 3.38
C ASP A 90 20.03 -9.11 4.45
N ASP A 91 19.96 -8.48 5.65
CA ASP A 91 19.08 -8.90 6.73
C ASP A 91 17.62 -8.61 6.41
N VAL A 92 16.87 -9.67 6.20
CA VAL A 92 15.44 -9.62 5.90
C VAL A 92 14.58 -8.94 6.99
N ASP A 93 14.99 -9.03 8.28
CA ASP A 93 14.26 -8.34 9.36
C ASP A 93 14.41 -6.82 9.23
N LEU A 94 15.58 -6.33 8.84
CA LEU A 94 15.80 -4.90 8.58
C LEU A 94 14.99 -4.44 7.37
N ARG A 95 14.98 -5.19 6.25
CA ARG A 95 14.17 -4.87 5.07
C ARG A 95 12.68 -4.85 5.41
N ARG A 96 12.16 -5.86 6.13
CA ARG A 96 10.75 -5.91 6.58
C ARG A 96 10.36 -4.74 7.45
N ARG A 97 11.25 -4.30 8.32
CA ARG A 97 11.01 -3.17 9.23
C ARG A 97 11.06 -1.84 8.47
N GLY A 98 12.03 -1.66 7.59
CA GLY A 98 12.14 -0.50 6.70
C GLY A 98 10.88 -0.35 5.84
N ALA A 99 10.45 -1.43 5.18
CA ALA A 99 9.26 -1.43 4.33
C ALA A 99 7.97 -1.00 5.06
N LYS A 100 7.82 -1.31 6.36
CA LYS A 100 6.67 -0.86 7.17
C LYS A 100 6.63 0.66 7.36
N ILE A 101 7.77 1.33 7.26
CA ILE A 101 7.85 2.80 7.42
C ILE A 101 7.57 3.53 6.10
N LEU A 102 7.70 2.88 4.93
CA LEU A 102 7.45 3.46 3.61
C LEU A 102 6.12 4.22 3.55
N ARG A 103 5.09 3.69 4.20
CA ARG A 103 3.78 4.34 4.26
C ARG A 103 3.82 5.75 4.87
N THR A 104 4.78 6.01 5.74
CA THR A 104 4.93 7.31 6.40
C THR A 104 5.41 8.38 5.42
N ILE A 105 6.21 7.99 4.42
CA ILE A 105 6.80 8.90 3.42
C ILE A 105 6.04 8.94 2.10
N THR A 106 5.12 8.01 1.84
CA THR A 106 4.46 7.82 0.53
C THR A 106 3.89 9.11 -0.05
N ALA A 107 3.20 9.90 0.76
CA ALA A 107 2.52 11.11 0.28
C ALA A 107 3.47 12.30 0.04
N LYS A 108 4.65 12.31 0.63
CA LYS A 108 5.56 13.47 0.64
C LYS A 108 6.94 13.17 0.07
N GLY A 109 7.28 11.90 -0.11
CA GLY A 109 8.62 11.45 -0.51
C GLY A 109 8.97 11.70 -1.98
N GLY A 110 8.00 12.15 -2.79
CA GLY A 110 8.19 12.39 -4.22
C GLY A 110 8.82 11.20 -4.94
N ALA A 111 9.60 11.46 -5.97
CA ALA A 111 10.23 10.42 -6.79
C ALA A 111 11.07 9.44 -5.97
N THR A 112 11.89 9.94 -5.02
CA THR A 112 12.72 9.09 -4.15
C THR A 112 11.87 8.11 -3.34
N GLY A 113 10.79 8.59 -2.72
CA GLY A 113 9.88 7.72 -1.96
C GLY A 113 9.17 6.68 -2.85
N TRP A 114 8.84 7.02 -4.10
CA TRP A 114 8.23 6.10 -5.07
C TRP A 114 9.22 5.03 -5.54
N ASP A 115 10.49 5.40 -5.76
CA ASP A 115 11.57 4.45 -6.10
C ASP A 115 11.78 3.42 -4.99
N LEU A 116 11.74 3.85 -3.72
CA LEU A 116 11.83 2.94 -2.58
C LEU A 116 10.66 1.95 -2.52
N ILE A 117 9.43 2.41 -2.82
CA ILE A 117 8.27 1.54 -2.93
C ILE A 117 8.44 0.55 -4.08
N THR A 118 8.88 1.04 -5.24
CA THR A 118 9.12 0.21 -6.43
C THR A 118 10.15 -0.89 -6.15
N TRP A 119 11.26 -0.54 -5.53
CA TRP A 119 12.30 -1.50 -5.15
C TRP A 119 11.74 -2.56 -4.18
N SER A 120 11.02 -2.12 -3.15
CA SER A 120 10.46 -3.03 -2.15
C SER A 120 9.34 -3.93 -2.69
N LEU A 121 8.64 -3.55 -3.77
CA LEU A 121 7.67 -4.41 -4.47
C LEU A 121 8.33 -5.55 -5.24
N GLN A 122 9.63 -5.46 -5.52
CA GLN A 122 10.41 -6.48 -6.21
C GLN A 122 11.23 -7.36 -5.26
N ASP A 123 11.11 -7.15 -3.93
CA ASP A 123 11.84 -7.94 -2.93
C ASP A 123 11.44 -9.42 -3.00
N GLU A 124 12.41 -10.30 -2.78
CA GLU A 124 12.19 -11.75 -2.68
C GLU A 124 11.23 -12.12 -1.54
N ASP A 125 11.27 -11.34 -0.45
CA ASP A 125 10.44 -11.58 0.73
C ASP A 125 9.02 -11.02 0.59
N ALA A 126 8.05 -11.89 0.64
CA ALA A 126 6.63 -11.53 0.49
C ALA A 126 6.13 -10.52 1.55
N GLN A 127 6.72 -10.49 2.75
CA GLN A 127 6.34 -9.53 3.79
C GLN A 127 6.82 -8.11 3.46
N VAL A 128 7.98 -7.99 2.80
CA VAL A 128 8.49 -6.70 2.29
C VAL A 128 7.56 -6.22 1.18
N ARG A 129 7.28 -7.06 0.15
CA ARG A 129 6.35 -6.73 -0.94
C ARG A 129 4.96 -6.36 -0.42
N ARG A 130 4.45 -7.08 0.58
CA ARG A 130 3.16 -6.80 1.23
C ARG A 130 3.12 -5.44 1.92
N SER A 131 4.23 -5.05 2.58
CA SER A 131 4.34 -3.75 3.24
C SER A 131 4.44 -2.61 2.22
N ALA A 132 5.17 -2.81 1.12
CA ALA A 132 5.28 -1.86 0.02
C ALA A 132 3.95 -1.69 -0.72
N SER A 133 3.25 -2.78 -1.05
CA SER A 133 1.94 -2.73 -1.72
C SER A 133 0.87 -2.01 -0.89
N ALA A 134 0.99 -2.01 0.45
CA ALA A 134 0.10 -1.25 1.32
C ALA A 134 0.22 0.28 1.15
N CYS A 135 1.26 0.75 0.44
CA CYS A 135 1.45 2.16 0.09
C CYS A 135 0.64 2.57 -1.16
N LEU A 136 0.28 1.62 -2.03
CA LEU A 136 -0.33 1.88 -3.34
C LEU A 136 -1.61 2.71 -3.29
N PRO A 137 -2.57 2.48 -2.36
CA PRO A 137 -3.78 3.31 -2.31
C PRO A 137 -3.48 4.79 -1.98
N ALA A 138 -2.50 5.05 -1.12
CA ALA A 138 -2.09 6.42 -0.80
C ALA A 138 -1.31 7.05 -1.95
N LEU A 139 -0.48 6.26 -2.65
CA LEU A 139 0.25 6.70 -3.83
C LEU A 139 -0.69 7.05 -4.99
N ALA A 140 -1.76 6.29 -5.20
CA ALA A 140 -2.75 6.55 -6.24
C ALA A 140 -3.41 7.94 -6.10
N ASN A 141 -3.59 8.42 -4.87
CA ASN A 141 -4.14 9.75 -4.59
C ASN A 141 -3.13 10.90 -4.85
N VAL A 142 -1.83 10.60 -4.88
CA VAL A 142 -0.77 11.61 -5.05
C VAL A 142 -0.21 11.60 -6.46
N GLU A 143 0.02 10.41 -7.00
CA GLU A 143 0.60 10.19 -8.33
C GLU A 143 -0.02 8.93 -8.97
N SER A 144 -1.20 9.11 -9.59
CA SER A 144 -1.99 8.02 -10.16
C SER A 144 -1.26 7.25 -11.25
N ARG A 145 -0.40 7.91 -12.06
CA ARG A 145 0.35 7.25 -13.13
C ARG A 145 1.36 6.25 -12.60
N VAL A 146 2.15 6.65 -11.59
CA VAL A 146 3.12 5.75 -10.95
C VAL A 146 2.38 4.61 -10.24
N ALA A 147 1.31 4.91 -9.52
CA ALA A 147 0.49 3.90 -8.86
C ALA A 147 -0.06 2.87 -9.86
N THR A 148 -0.54 3.30 -11.04
CA THR A 148 -1.02 2.39 -12.09
C THR A 148 0.06 1.42 -12.55
N ILE A 149 1.28 1.92 -12.80
CA ILE A 149 2.42 1.08 -13.21
C ILE A 149 2.76 0.04 -12.13
N LEU A 150 2.78 0.47 -10.86
CA LEU A 150 3.09 -0.42 -9.74
C LEU A 150 1.97 -1.42 -9.45
N VAL A 151 0.71 -1.04 -9.63
CA VAL A 151 -0.43 -1.96 -9.56
C VAL A 151 -0.34 -3.01 -10.65
N GLU A 152 -0.04 -2.62 -11.89
CA GLU A 152 0.13 -3.53 -13.03
C GLU A 152 1.25 -4.56 -12.76
N SER A 153 2.40 -4.12 -12.28
CA SER A 153 3.52 -5.02 -11.96
C SER A 153 3.25 -5.95 -10.77
N SER A 154 2.36 -5.56 -9.85
CA SER A 154 2.04 -6.31 -8.62
C SER A 154 0.74 -7.10 -8.70
N MET A 155 -0.06 -6.92 -9.75
CA MET A 155 -1.39 -7.51 -9.87
C MET A 155 -1.36 -9.04 -9.85
N PHE A 156 -0.33 -9.62 -10.43
CA PHE A 156 -0.17 -11.07 -10.55
C PHE A 156 0.81 -11.65 -9.52
N ASP A 157 1.14 -10.91 -8.47
CA ASP A 157 1.97 -11.41 -7.37
C ASP A 157 1.37 -12.68 -6.77
N GLU A 158 2.20 -13.65 -6.43
CA GLU A 158 1.76 -14.90 -5.81
C GLU A 158 1.24 -14.72 -4.37
N ASP A 159 1.66 -13.63 -3.68
CA ASP A 159 1.24 -13.35 -2.31
C ASP A 159 -0.16 -12.74 -2.25
N SER A 160 -1.06 -13.40 -1.53
CA SER A 160 -2.45 -12.96 -1.35
C SER A 160 -2.58 -11.59 -0.65
N GLY A 161 -1.64 -11.23 0.20
CA GLY A 161 -1.62 -9.92 0.88
C GLY A 161 -1.28 -8.79 -0.09
N VAL A 162 -0.36 -9.02 -1.04
CA VAL A 162 -0.06 -8.08 -2.12
C VAL A 162 -1.30 -7.91 -3.00
N LYS A 163 -1.90 -9.00 -3.49
CA LYS A 163 -3.14 -8.95 -4.30
C LYS A 163 -4.26 -8.20 -3.60
N LYS A 164 -4.46 -8.42 -2.30
CA LYS A 164 -5.46 -7.69 -1.50
C LYS A 164 -5.23 -6.19 -1.48
N ASN A 165 -3.99 -5.74 -1.43
CA ASN A 165 -3.65 -4.31 -1.49
C ASN A 165 -3.85 -3.74 -2.90
N VAL A 166 -3.49 -4.49 -3.94
CA VAL A 166 -3.79 -4.16 -5.34
C VAL A 166 -5.31 -3.98 -5.54
N ILE A 167 -6.13 -4.94 -5.11
CA ILE A 167 -7.60 -4.86 -5.19
C ILE A 167 -8.13 -3.58 -4.54
N LYS A 168 -7.61 -3.20 -3.38
CA LYS A 168 -8.00 -1.95 -2.72
C LYS A 168 -7.63 -0.73 -3.55
N THR A 169 -6.48 -0.77 -4.22
CA THR A 169 -5.97 0.34 -5.02
C THR A 169 -6.77 0.52 -6.31
N LEU A 170 -7.27 -0.54 -6.93
CA LEU A 170 -8.03 -0.47 -8.18
C LEU A 170 -9.18 0.55 -8.11
N LYS A 171 -9.81 0.72 -6.95
CA LYS A 171 -10.92 1.67 -6.75
C LYS A 171 -10.48 3.14 -6.68
N THR A 172 -9.18 3.39 -6.55
CA THR A 172 -8.59 4.74 -6.40
C THR A 172 -7.79 5.18 -7.63
N LEU A 173 -7.69 4.31 -8.66
CA LEU A 173 -7.03 4.64 -9.91
C LEU A 173 -7.89 5.58 -10.76
N ASP A 174 -7.24 6.26 -11.70
CA ASP A 174 -7.91 7.11 -12.68
C ASP A 174 -8.65 6.23 -13.71
N MET A 175 -9.97 6.09 -13.54
CA MET A 175 -10.82 5.24 -14.37
C MET A 175 -10.99 5.75 -15.81
N GLU A 176 -10.63 6.99 -16.10
CA GLU A 176 -10.64 7.55 -17.46
C GLU A 176 -9.41 7.14 -18.25
N SER A 177 -8.37 6.66 -17.58
CA SER A 177 -7.12 6.22 -18.20
C SER A 177 -7.32 4.94 -19.03
N PRO A 178 -6.97 4.94 -20.34
CA PRO A 178 -7.00 3.71 -21.16
C PRO A 178 -6.14 2.56 -20.60
N ARG A 179 -5.04 2.89 -19.92
CA ARG A 179 -4.18 1.91 -19.28
C ARG A 179 -4.86 1.23 -18.10
N VAL A 180 -5.60 2.00 -17.29
CA VAL A 180 -6.39 1.45 -16.18
C VAL A 180 -7.51 0.58 -16.73
N ALA A 181 -8.17 1.00 -17.81
CA ALA A 181 -9.21 0.21 -18.47
C ALA A 181 -8.67 -1.15 -18.96
N GLN A 182 -7.48 -1.17 -19.56
CA GLN A 182 -6.83 -2.42 -19.96
C GLN A 182 -6.47 -3.30 -18.76
N LEU A 183 -5.86 -2.70 -17.73
CA LEU A 183 -5.48 -3.37 -16.49
C LEU A 183 -6.68 -4.07 -15.82
N ILE A 184 -7.82 -3.41 -15.75
CA ILE A 184 -9.06 -3.98 -15.19
C ILE A 184 -9.58 -5.14 -16.05
N GLN A 185 -9.52 -5.03 -17.38
CA GLN A 185 -9.93 -6.11 -18.27
C GLN A 185 -9.02 -7.34 -18.12
N ASP A 186 -7.71 -7.14 -17.96
CA ASP A 186 -6.74 -8.22 -17.76
C ASP A 186 -6.95 -8.89 -16.39
N GLY A 187 -7.15 -8.11 -15.33
CA GLY A 187 -7.44 -8.62 -13.99
C GLY A 187 -8.79 -9.36 -13.90
N ALA A 188 -9.76 -9.02 -14.76
CA ALA A 188 -11.02 -9.76 -14.86
C ALA A 188 -10.84 -11.20 -15.39
N ARG A 189 -9.68 -11.55 -15.94
CA ARG A 189 -9.30 -12.89 -16.44
C ARG A 189 -8.34 -13.63 -15.50
N ASP A 190 -7.96 -13.04 -14.35
CA ASP A 190 -6.99 -13.64 -13.42
C ASP A 190 -7.51 -14.96 -12.81
N ARG A 191 -6.57 -15.78 -12.34
CA ARG A 191 -6.88 -17.04 -11.64
C ARG A 191 -7.49 -16.79 -10.26
N ASP A 192 -7.11 -15.68 -9.60
CA ASP A 192 -7.64 -15.30 -8.28
C ASP A 192 -9.07 -14.77 -8.42
N PRO A 193 -10.06 -15.43 -7.83
CA PRO A 193 -11.46 -15.04 -7.97
C PRO A 193 -11.79 -13.71 -7.27
N GLU A 194 -11.05 -13.31 -6.25
CA GLU A 194 -11.28 -12.02 -5.58
C GLU A 194 -10.77 -10.86 -6.46
N LEU A 195 -9.66 -11.07 -7.17
CA LEU A 195 -9.18 -10.10 -8.15
C LEU A 195 -10.15 -10.01 -9.33
N ARG A 196 -10.63 -11.16 -9.88
CA ARG A 196 -11.66 -11.14 -10.93
C ARG A 196 -12.90 -10.38 -10.48
N LYS A 197 -13.41 -10.66 -9.27
CA LYS A 197 -14.58 -9.98 -8.69
C LYS A 197 -14.36 -8.47 -8.65
N ALA A 198 -13.21 -8.04 -8.14
CA ALA A 198 -12.88 -6.62 -8.03
C ALA A 198 -12.85 -5.94 -9.41
N CYS A 199 -12.24 -6.58 -10.40
CA CYS A 199 -12.15 -6.06 -11.77
C CYS A 199 -13.50 -6.07 -12.49
N ILE A 200 -14.27 -7.16 -12.40
CA ILE A 200 -15.61 -7.26 -13.00
C ILE A 200 -16.55 -6.16 -12.46
N ASN A 201 -16.43 -5.83 -11.17
CA ASN A 201 -17.21 -4.74 -10.57
C ASN A 201 -16.87 -3.34 -11.13
N GLN A 202 -15.68 -3.17 -11.71
CA GLN A 202 -15.26 -1.90 -12.31
C GLN A 202 -15.59 -1.81 -13.81
N LEU A 203 -15.95 -2.91 -14.48
CA LEU A 203 -16.16 -2.92 -15.93
C LEU A 203 -17.19 -1.89 -16.40
N SER A 204 -18.30 -1.74 -15.69
CA SER A 204 -19.35 -0.77 -16.04
C SER A 204 -18.96 0.69 -15.79
N ILE A 205 -17.85 0.93 -15.12
CA ILE A 205 -17.32 2.29 -14.92
C ILE A 205 -16.40 2.67 -16.08
N ILE A 206 -15.60 1.69 -16.57
CA ILE A 206 -14.57 1.93 -17.59
C ILE A 206 -15.04 1.64 -19.02
N LEU A 207 -16.10 0.85 -19.19
CA LEU A 207 -16.64 0.46 -20.48
C LEU A 207 -18.14 0.76 -20.55
N THR A 208 -18.61 1.14 -21.73
CA THR A 208 -20.03 1.41 -22.01
C THR A 208 -20.48 0.77 -23.33
N GLY A 209 -21.79 0.62 -23.50
CA GLY A 209 -22.41 0.16 -24.73
C GLY A 209 -21.90 -1.20 -25.24
N ASP A 210 -21.68 -1.31 -26.54
CA ASP A 210 -21.29 -2.55 -27.22
C ASP A 210 -20.00 -3.16 -26.66
N LYS A 211 -19.03 -2.32 -26.33
CA LYS A 211 -17.73 -2.78 -25.80
C LYS A 211 -17.87 -3.45 -24.43
N LEU A 212 -18.72 -2.91 -23.56
CA LEU A 212 -19.01 -3.55 -22.26
C LEU A 212 -19.68 -4.91 -22.47
N ARG A 213 -20.66 -4.99 -23.39
CA ARG A 213 -21.37 -6.24 -23.70
C ARG A 213 -20.43 -7.30 -24.28
N GLU A 214 -19.58 -6.91 -25.21
CA GLU A 214 -18.59 -7.81 -25.83
C GLU A 214 -17.66 -8.43 -24.77
N VAL A 215 -17.04 -7.57 -23.95
CA VAL A 215 -16.13 -8.02 -22.88
C VAL A 215 -16.86 -8.87 -21.84
N ALA A 216 -18.06 -8.46 -21.40
CA ALA A 216 -18.85 -9.23 -20.44
C ALA A 216 -19.24 -10.62 -21.00
N THR A 217 -19.63 -10.70 -22.28
CA THR A 217 -19.97 -11.97 -22.94
C THR A 217 -18.76 -12.89 -23.06
N GLU A 218 -17.60 -12.33 -23.39
CA GLU A 218 -16.35 -13.13 -23.44
C GLU A 218 -16.00 -13.71 -22.08
N LEU A 219 -15.99 -12.86 -21.02
CA LEU A 219 -15.69 -13.30 -19.65
C LEU A 219 -16.70 -14.33 -19.14
N LEU A 220 -18.00 -14.20 -19.48
CA LEU A 220 -19.05 -15.12 -19.08
C LEU A 220 -18.81 -16.54 -19.57
N ARG A 221 -18.16 -16.72 -20.72
CA ARG A 221 -17.84 -18.06 -21.28
C ARG A 221 -16.85 -18.82 -20.43
N GLN A 222 -15.98 -18.12 -19.68
CA GLN A 222 -14.89 -18.72 -18.90
C GLN A 222 -15.17 -18.71 -17.39
N GLU A 223 -16.08 -17.84 -16.92
CA GLU A 223 -16.36 -17.71 -15.49
C GLU A 223 -17.18 -18.89 -14.95
N THR A 224 -16.74 -19.43 -13.83
CA THR A 224 -17.35 -20.61 -13.18
C THR A 224 -18.12 -20.24 -11.91
N ARG A 225 -17.81 -19.11 -11.25
CA ARG A 225 -18.48 -18.70 -10.02
C ARG A 225 -19.87 -18.15 -10.31
N PRO A 226 -20.94 -18.68 -9.67
CA PRO A 226 -22.31 -18.26 -9.95
C PRO A 226 -22.56 -16.76 -9.77
N GLU A 227 -22.03 -16.18 -8.70
CA GLU A 227 -22.17 -14.76 -8.40
C GLU A 227 -21.57 -13.85 -9.48
N LEU A 228 -20.38 -14.20 -9.99
CA LEU A 228 -19.72 -13.45 -11.05
C LEU A 228 -20.40 -13.70 -12.41
N ARG A 229 -20.88 -14.90 -12.67
CA ARG A 229 -21.70 -15.21 -13.85
C ARG A 229 -22.96 -14.34 -13.88
N THR A 230 -23.71 -14.31 -12.78
CA THR A 230 -24.92 -13.47 -12.68
C THR A 230 -24.60 -11.99 -12.94
N ARG A 231 -23.49 -11.49 -12.42
CA ARG A 231 -23.04 -10.12 -12.69
C ARG A 231 -22.72 -9.90 -14.17
N LEU A 232 -21.96 -10.81 -14.77
CA LEU A 232 -21.58 -10.71 -16.20
C LEU A 232 -22.79 -10.86 -17.11
N GLU A 233 -23.75 -11.73 -16.77
CA GLU A 233 -25.03 -11.85 -17.52
C GLU A 233 -25.81 -10.53 -17.53
N ARG A 234 -25.83 -9.81 -16.42
CA ARG A 234 -26.46 -8.48 -16.36
C ARG A 234 -25.73 -7.47 -17.25
N LEU A 235 -24.39 -7.50 -17.25
CA LEU A 235 -23.57 -6.58 -18.06
C LEU A 235 -23.59 -6.90 -19.55
N SER A 236 -23.88 -8.17 -19.93
CA SER A 236 -23.92 -8.62 -21.33
C SER A 236 -25.26 -8.42 -22.00
N ARG A 237 -26.34 -8.21 -21.25
CA ARG A 237 -27.67 -7.99 -21.81
C ARG A 237 -27.77 -6.62 -22.44
N ASP A 238 -28.41 -6.57 -23.61
CA ASP A 238 -28.93 -5.35 -24.17
C ASP A 238 -30.19 -4.99 -23.36
N VAL A 239 -30.04 -4.12 -22.39
CA VAL A 239 -31.18 -3.66 -21.64
C VAL A 239 -31.69 -2.44 -22.40
N ASP A 240 -32.72 -2.66 -23.23
CA ASP A 240 -33.73 -1.62 -23.44
C ASP A 240 -34.36 -1.41 -22.06
N TRP A 241 -33.71 -0.55 -21.28
CA TRP A 241 -34.09 -0.33 -19.90
C TRP A 241 -35.34 0.56 -19.88
N GLU A 242 -36.49 -0.04 -19.62
CA GLU A 242 -37.77 0.67 -19.50
C GLU A 242 -37.95 1.37 -18.14
N GLY A 243 -37.01 1.20 -17.21
CA GLY A 243 -37.01 1.79 -15.87
C GLY A 243 -36.34 3.15 -15.75
N THR A 244 -36.28 3.69 -14.52
CA THR A 244 -35.61 4.95 -14.22
C THR A 244 -34.08 4.83 -14.27
N GLU A 245 -33.36 5.94 -14.48
CA GLU A 245 -31.89 5.94 -14.42
C GLU A 245 -31.36 5.51 -13.04
N GLU A 246 -32.13 5.73 -11.97
CA GLU A 246 -31.75 5.26 -10.62
C GLU A 246 -31.81 3.73 -10.51
N GLU A 247 -32.82 3.09 -11.08
CA GLU A 247 -32.95 1.63 -11.11
C GLU A 247 -31.88 1.01 -11.99
N LYS A 248 -31.55 1.63 -13.13
CA LYS A 248 -30.44 1.22 -14.00
C LYS A 248 -29.11 1.30 -13.26
N ASN A 249 -28.86 2.41 -12.59
CA ASN A 249 -27.63 2.59 -11.78
C ASN A 249 -27.55 1.61 -10.63
N ARG A 250 -28.70 1.26 -9.99
CA ARG A 250 -28.76 0.22 -8.96
C ARG A 250 -28.47 -1.17 -9.53
N ALA A 251 -29.02 -1.51 -10.70
CA ALA A 251 -28.78 -2.80 -11.38
C ALA A 251 -27.32 -2.95 -11.82
N LEU A 252 -26.66 -1.84 -12.19
CA LEU A 252 -25.25 -1.81 -12.60
C LEU A 252 -24.27 -1.59 -11.42
N ALA A 253 -24.77 -1.30 -10.21
CA ALA A 253 -23.93 -1.07 -9.05
C ALA A 253 -23.03 -2.29 -8.73
N PRO A 254 -21.81 -2.08 -8.20
CA PRO A 254 -20.95 -3.15 -7.72
C PRO A 254 -21.65 -4.04 -6.70
N LEU A 255 -21.36 -5.34 -6.72
CA LEU A 255 -21.97 -6.35 -5.83
C LEU A 255 -21.84 -6.00 -4.33
N ASP A 256 -20.77 -5.34 -3.94
CA ASP A 256 -20.53 -4.91 -2.56
C ASP A 256 -21.44 -3.74 -2.10
N LYS A 257 -22.20 -3.14 -3.00
CA LYS A 257 -23.10 -2.03 -2.73
C LYS A 257 -24.59 -2.40 -2.88
N VAL A 258 -24.89 -3.66 -3.20
CA VAL A 258 -26.28 -4.14 -3.26
C VAL A 258 -26.78 -4.25 -1.81
N PRO A 259 -27.88 -3.56 -1.41
CA PRO A 259 -28.44 -3.68 -0.08
C PRO A 259 -28.82 -5.13 0.24
N GLU A 260 -28.65 -5.54 1.50
CA GLU A 260 -28.98 -6.91 1.98
C GLU A 260 -30.44 -7.33 1.75
N GLU A 261 -31.33 -6.36 1.55
CA GLU A 261 -32.76 -6.59 1.26
C GLU A 261 -33.04 -7.48 0.03
N PHE A 262 -32.03 -7.67 -0.86
CA PHE A 262 -32.16 -8.51 -2.05
C PHE A 262 -31.45 -9.88 -1.94
N SER A 263 -30.88 -10.21 -0.79
CA SER A 263 -30.27 -11.53 -0.54
C SER A 263 -31.29 -12.61 -0.14
N GLU A 264 -32.54 -12.22 0.17
CA GLU A 264 -33.64 -13.14 0.53
C GLU A 264 -34.56 -13.46 -0.67
N ILE A 265 -34.00 -13.81 -1.84
CA ILE A 265 -34.77 -14.61 -2.77
C ILE A 265 -34.57 -16.06 -2.37
N GLN A 266 -35.52 -16.52 -1.55
CA GLN A 266 -35.71 -17.87 -1.10
C GLN A 266 -35.49 -18.88 -2.22
N SER A 267 -34.62 -19.84 -1.96
CA SER A 267 -34.58 -21.10 -2.72
C SER A 267 -35.97 -21.75 -2.59
N PRO A 268 -36.63 -22.17 -3.67
CA PRO A 268 -37.85 -22.93 -3.55
C PRO A 268 -37.51 -24.24 -2.86
N GLU A 269 -38.17 -24.51 -1.74
CA GLU A 269 -38.18 -25.83 -1.10
C GLU A 269 -38.66 -26.88 -2.11
N ILE A 270 -37.83 -27.93 -2.29
CA ILE A 270 -38.20 -29.21 -2.87
C ILE A 270 -38.11 -30.29 -1.80
#